data_b4f27f863a47bf8c5cb8662f2bccd673
#
_entry.id   b4f27f863a47bf8c5cb8662f2bccd673
#
_cell.length_a   1.000
_cell.length_b   1.000
_cell.length_c   1.000
_cell.angle_alpha   90.00
_cell.angle_beta   90.00
_cell.angle_gamma   90.00
#
_symmetry.space_group_name_H-M   'P 1'
#
loop_
_entity.id
_entity.type
_entity.pdbx_description
1 polymer ?
#
loop_
_entity_poly.entity_id
_entity_poly.type
_entity_poly.pdbx_seq_one_letter_code
_entity_poly.pdbx_strand_id
1 'polypeptide(L)'
;VLLAALIGMMGIYIASYSVYSPEYTSSATLVVTAKSSASNPYSLVSISSEMAEVYTKIFTQPTIKEKAAVQAGVPSFNGTVSATVLSETNLMDVKVTSSSPQTSYELLSAVLSVYPEVADNLFENATISVIKQPSMPHAPSNNISSQNKLIVALGCAFVAVLAIVAISVFRDTVKNEDAFNSKIDSKLIG
;
A
#
# COMPACT_ATOMS: atom_id res chain seq x y z
N VAL A 1 -23.06 28.87 -9.93
CA VAL A 1 -23.28 27.53 -9.42
C VAL A 1 -22.31 26.55 -10.08
N LEU A 2 -22.25 26.48 -11.43
CA LEU A 2 -21.33 25.60 -12.16
C LEU A 2 -19.85 25.84 -11.82
N LEU A 3 -19.44 27.09 -11.67
CA LEU A 3 -18.08 27.45 -11.33
C LEU A 3 -17.68 27.01 -9.91
N ALA A 4 -18.58 27.11 -8.95
CA ALA A 4 -18.37 26.65 -7.57
C ALA A 4 -18.25 25.11 -7.50
N ALA A 5 -19.05 24.40 -8.28
CA ALA A 5 -18.97 22.94 -8.38
C ALA A 5 -17.63 22.48 -9.02
N LEU A 6 -17.16 23.18 -10.04
CA LEU A 6 -15.86 22.93 -10.67
C LEU A 6 -14.69 23.19 -9.72
N ILE A 7 -14.72 24.26 -8.95
CA ILE A 7 -13.69 24.59 -7.94
C ILE A 7 -13.69 23.52 -6.82
N GLY A 8 -14.86 23.09 -6.37
CA GLY A 8 -14.99 22.02 -5.38
C GLY A 8 -14.43 20.69 -5.88
N MET A 9 -14.74 20.26 -7.12
CA MET A 9 -14.17 19.08 -7.76
C MET A 9 -12.64 19.15 -7.86
N MET A 10 -12.15 20.31 -8.30
CA MET A 10 -10.70 20.52 -8.45
C MET A 10 -9.98 20.50 -7.11
N GLY A 11 -10.57 21.04 -6.06
CA GLY A 11 -10.04 21.00 -4.68
C GLY A 11 -9.94 19.58 -4.13
N ILE A 12 -10.98 18.77 -4.30
CA ILE A 12 -10.99 17.37 -3.86
C ILE A 12 -10.00 16.52 -4.69
N TYR A 13 -9.89 16.76 -5.99
CA TYR A 13 -8.92 16.07 -6.85
C TYR A 13 -7.47 16.38 -6.43
N ILE A 14 -7.16 17.64 -6.15
CA ILE A 14 -5.84 18.07 -5.67
C ILE A 14 -5.55 17.47 -4.28
N ALA A 15 -6.51 17.48 -3.36
CA ALA A 15 -6.36 16.88 -2.04
C ALA A 15 -6.12 15.36 -2.13
N SER A 16 -6.82 14.65 -2.98
CA SER A 16 -6.62 13.22 -3.21
C SER A 16 -5.25 12.89 -3.80
N TYR A 17 -4.72 13.76 -4.64
CA TYR A 17 -3.39 13.60 -5.23
C TYR A 17 -2.27 13.92 -4.24
N SER A 18 -2.48 14.88 -3.33
CA SER A 18 -1.49 15.29 -2.30
C SER A 18 -1.30 14.25 -1.20
N VAL A 19 -2.26 13.36 -0.98
CA VAL A 19 -2.18 12.29 0.04
C VAL A 19 -1.55 11.00 -0.51
N TYR A 20 -1.43 10.88 -1.84
CA TYR A 20 -0.86 9.68 -2.45
C TYR A 20 0.67 9.68 -2.34
N SER A 21 1.19 8.80 -1.49
CA SER A 21 2.62 8.49 -1.41
C SER A 21 2.90 7.19 -2.17
N PRO A 22 3.61 7.22 -3.29
CA PRO A 22 3.94 6.00 -4.02
C PRO A 22 4.88 5.13 -3.19
N GLU A 23 4.55 3.84 -3.11
CA GLU A 23 5.36 2.82 -2.46
C GLU A 23 5.87 1.83 -3.50
N TYR A 24 7.12 1.44 -3.36
CA TYR A 24 7.79 0.52 -4.26
C TYR A 24 8.23 -0.71 -3.48
N THR A 25 7.89 -1.89 -4.00
CA THR A 25 8.19 -3.16 -3.36
C THR A 25 9.17 -3.96 -4.21
N SER A 26 10.35 -4.21 -3.66
CA SER A 26 11.29 -5.20 -4.17
C SER A 26 10.99 -6.55 -3.52
N SER A 27 11.14 -7.65 -4.27
CA SER A 27 10.86 -9.00 -3.79
C SER A 27 11.97 -9.98 -4.16
N ALA A 28 12.21 -10.94 -3.27
CA ALA A 28 13.09 -12.07 -3.50
C ALA A 28 12.42 -13.33 -3.00
N THR A 29 12.62 -14.45 -3.69
CA THR A 29 12.11 -15.76 -3.29
C THR A 29 13.25 -16.64 -2.81
N LEU A 30 13.09 -17.21 -1.62
CA LEU A 30 14.04 -18.10 -0.98
C LEU A 30 13.43 -19.49 -0.81
N VAL A 31 14.27 -20.52 -0.81
CA VAL A 31 13.89 -21.87 -0.41
C VAL A 31 14.55 -22.20 0.92
N VAL A 32 13.80 -22.75 1.83
CA VAL A 32 14.27 -23.28 3.09
C VAL A 32 14.36 -24.79 2.98
N THR A 33 15.51 -25.36 3.29
CA THR A 33 15.74 -26.81 3.26
C THR A 33 16.24 -27.26 4.62
N ALA A 34 15.48 -28.14 5.27
CA ALA A 34 15.90 -28.75 6.52
C ALA A 34 17.02 -29.77 6.29
N LYS A 35 18.08 -29.70 7.08
CA LYS A 35 19.14 -30.70 7.15
C LYS A 35 18.68 -31.83 8.08
N SER A 36 17.69 -32.62 7.69
CA SER A 36 17.13 -33.71 8.50
C SER A 36 17.46 -35.06 7.86
N SER A 37 17.71 -36.06 8.68
CA SER A 37 17.88 -37.45 8.26
C SER A 37 16.54 -38.16 8.01
N ALA A 38 15.47 -37.40 7.77
CA ALA A 38 14.15 -37.96 7.51
C ALA A 38 14.17 -38.77 6.20
N SER A 39 13.74 -40.01 6.28
CA SER A 39 13.75 -40.96 5.15
C SER A 39 12.60 -40.74 4.16
N ASN A 40 11.63 -39.88 4.51
CA ASN A 40 10.45 -39.60 3.70
C ASN A 40 10.48 -38.18 3.12
N PRO A 41 10.40 -38.00 1.79
CA PRO A 41 10.41 -36.69 1.16
C PRO A 41 9.27 -35.76 1.64
N TYR A 42 8.10 -36.28 1.94
CA TYR A 42 6.97 -35.48 2.45
C TYR A 42 7.26 -34.88 3.83
N SER A 43 7.90 -35.64 4.73
CA SER A 43 8.28 -35.12 6.04
C SER A 43 9.37 -34.05 5.94
N LEU A 44 10.27 -34.14 4.97
CA LEU A 44 11.26 -33.09 4.71
C LEU A 44 10.63 -31.77 4.26
N VAL A 45 9.61 -31.84 3.39
CA VAL A 45 8.89 -30.64 2.95
C VAL A 45 8.12 -30.03 4.12
N SER A 46 7.43 -30.84 4.94
CA SER A 46 6.69 -30.33 6.10
C SER A 46 7.61 -29.64 7.11
N ILE A 47 8.71 -30.27 7.49
CA ILE A 47 9.70 -29.67 8.41
C ILE A 47 10.29 -28.39 7.81
N SER A 48 10.60 -28.39 6.51
CA SER A 48 11.15 -27.22 5.83
C SER A 48 10.14 -26.06 5.77
N SER A 49 8.84 -26.34 5.62
CA SER A 49 7.78 -25.36 5.67
C SER A 49 7.62 -24.73 7.06
N GLU A 50 7.66 -25.56 8.11
CA GLU A 50 7.62 -25.06 9.50
C GLU A 50 8.85 -24.18 9.81
N MET A 51 10.03 -24.59 9.35
CA MET A 51 11.23 -23.77 9.46
C MET A 51 11.10 -22.45 8.69
N ALA A 52 10.54 -22.47 7.49
CA ALA A 52 10.30 -21.26 6.71
C ALA A 52 9.39 -20.26 7.46
N GLU A 53 8.37 -20.73 8.19
CA GLU A 53 7.55 -19.87 9.03
C GLU A 53 8.34 -19.21 10.18
N VAL A 54 9.27 -19.94 10.79
CA VAL A 54 10.14 -19.35 11.81
C VAL A 54 11.05 -18.28 11.20
N TYR A 55 11.61 -18.54 10.02
CA TYR A 55 12.46 -17.57 9.33
C TYR A 55 11.70 -16.30 8.93
N THR A 56 10.40 -16.36 8.61
CA THR A 56 9.61 -15.14 8.34
C THR A 56 9.64 -14.18 9.54
N LYS A 57 9.59 -14.71 10.75
CA LYS A 57 9.66 -13.90 11.98
C LYS A 57 11.04 -13.29 12.18
N ILE A 58 12.10 -14.00 11.79
CA ILE A 58 13.48 -13.48 11.89
C ILE A 58 13.67 -12.33 10.91
N PHE A 59 13.26 -12.47 9.66
CA PHE A 59 13.37 -11.41 8.66
C PHE A 59 12.67 -10.10 9.04
N THR A 60 11.61 -10.19 9.83
CA THR A 60 10.85 -9.02 10.27
C THR A 60 11.36 -8.38 11.55
N GLN A 61 12.36 -8.97 12.21
CA GLN A 61 12.91 -8.44 13.47
C GLN A 61 13.64 -7.10 13.30
N PRO A 62 13.57 -6.23 14.31
CA PRO A 62 14.29 -4.96 14.33
C PRO A 62 15.80 -5.12 14.11
N THR A 63 16.41 -6.14 14.70
CA THR A 63 17.85 -6.42 14.57
C THR A 63 18.31 -6.61 13.13
N ILE A 64 17.51 -7.30 12.30
CA ILE A 64 17.80 -7.46 10.87
C ILE A 64 17.72 -6.11 10.17
N LYS A 65 16.70 -5.30 10.48
CA LYS A 65 16.52 -3.96 9.88
C LYS A 65 17.69 -3.04 10.23
N GLU A 66 18.12 -3.04 11.49
CA GLU A 66 19.26 -2.23 11.95
C GLU A 66 20.56 -2.63 11.24
N LYS A 67 20.88 -3.92 11.21
CA LYS A 67 22.06 -4.43 10.49
C LYS A 67 21.99 -4.15 9.00
N ALA A 68 20.83 -4.33 8.39
CA ALA A 68 20.63 -4.05 6.97
C ALA A 68 20.76 -2.55 6.65
N ALA A 69 20.33 -1.65 7.55
CA ALA A 69 20.55 -0.22 7.39
C ALA A 69 22.05 0.13 7.39
N VAL A 70 22.81 -0.43 8.32
CA VAL A 70 24.26 -0.26 8.38
C VAL A 70 24.91 -0.80 7.11
N GLN A 71 24.52 -1.99 6.65
CA GLN A 71 25.04 -2.62 5.43
C GLN A 71 24.73 -1.83 4.16
N ALA A 72 23.52 -1.22 4.10
CA ALA A 72 23.13 -0.34 3.00
C ALA A 72 23.74 1.06 3.07
N GLY A 73 24.45 1.40 4.16
CA GLY A 73 25.06 2.72 4.36
C GLY A 73 24.03 3.83 4.61
N VAL A 74 22.83 3.49 5.12
CA VAL A 74 21.77 4.46 5.42
C VAL A 74 21.63 4.67 6.92
N PRO A 75 21.28 5.90 7.38
CA PRO A 75 21.18 6.22 8.81
C PRO A 75 20.05 5.48 9.53
N SER A 76 19.02 5.05 8.79
CA SER A 76 17.88 4.28 9.31
C SER A 76 17.23 3.45 8.23
N PHE A 77 16.58 2.35 8.62
CA PHE A 77 15.84 1.48 7.71
C PHE A 77 14.50 2.10 7.33
N ASN A 78 14.48 2.91 6.27
CA ASN A 78 13.28 3.60 5.77
C ASN A 78 12.46 2.68 4.85
N GLY A 79 11.87 1.65 5.43
CA GLY A 79 11.05 0.69 4.69
C GLY A 79 10.34 -0.31 5.61
N THR A 80 9.44 -1.07 5.02
CA THR A 80 8.76 -2.17 5.68
C THR A 80 9.23 -3.50 5.11
N VAL A 81 9.74 -4.39 5.97
CA VAL A 81 10.07 -5.77 5.60
C VAL A 81 8.85 -6.64 5.88
N SER A 82 8.47 -7.43 4.91
CA SER A 82 7.48 -8.51 5.06
C SER A 82 8.06 -9.81 4.51
N ALA A 83 7.82 -10.90 5.19
CA ALA A 83 8.19 -12.23 4.77
C ALA A 83 6.97 -13.15 4.91
N THR A 84 6.69 -13.94 3.87
CA THR A 84 5.54 -14.84 3.83
C THR A 84 5.93 -16.17 3.21
N VAL A 85 5.49 -17.28 3.81
CA VAL A 85 5.65 -18.60 3.20
C VAL A 85 4.56 -18.79 2.14
N LEU A 86 4.94 -19.33 0.99
CA LEU A 86 4.00 -19.74 -0.05
C LEU A 86 3.31 -21.02 0.40
N SER A 87 1.97 -21.00 0.42
CA SER A 87 1.15 -22.09 0.96
C SER A 87 1.62 -23.48 0.51
N GLU A 88 1.73 -24.39 1.48
CA GLU A 88 2.09 -25.80 1.30
C GLU A 88 3.47 -26.04 0.63
N THR A 89 4.36 -25.05 0.70
CA THR A 89 5.72 -25.16 0.16
C THR A 89 6.77 -24.75 1.20
N ASN A 90 8.01 -25.05 0.90
CA ASN A 90 9.18 -24.56 1.64
C ASN A 90 9.76 -23.27 1.03
N LEU A 91 8.97 -22.59 0.18
CA LEU A 91 9.34 -21.33 -0.44
C LEU A 91 8.86 -20.15 0.41
N MET A 92 9.70 -19.14 0.50
CA MET A 92 9.40 -17.92 1.24
C MET A 92 9.68 -16.70 0.36
N ASP A 93 8.70 -15.81 0.27
CA ASP A 93 8.87 -14.49 -0.34
C ASP A 93 9.23 -13.46 0.72
N VAL A 94 10.37 -12.81 0.53
CA VAL A 94 10.80 -11.67 1.32
C VAL A 94 10.65 -10.41 0.47
N LYS A 95 9.96 -9.41 1.02
CA LYS A 95 9.66 -8.15 0.35
C LYS A 95 10.08 -6.98 1.21
N VAL A 96 10.61 -5.96 0.56
CA VAL A 96 10.88 -4.66 1.20
C VAL A 96 10.16 -3.59 0.41
N THR A 97 9.32 -2.84 1.12
CA THR A 97 8.56 -1.72 0.58
C THR A 97 9.15 -0.42 1.11
N SER A 98 9.40 0.53 0.21
CA SER A 98 9.95 1.85 0.52
C SER A 98 9.37 2.91 -0.42
N SER A 99 9.65 4.20 -0.15
CA SER A 99 9.21 5.33 -0.97
C SER A 99 9.95 5.47 -2.31
N SER A 100 11.03 4.72 -2.52
CA SER A 100 11.84 4.76 -3.74
C SER A 100 12.13 3.35 -4.28
N PRO A 101 12.11 3.15 -5.61
CA PRO A 101 12.48 1.87 -6.24
C PRO A 101 13.88 1.42 -5.86
N GLN A 102 14.83 2.34 -5.91
CA GLN A 102 16.22 2.07 -5.60
C GLN A 102 16.42 1.70 -4.14
N THR A 103 15.81 2.47 -3.22
CA THR A 103 15.89 2.19 -1.78
C THR A 103 15.28 0.85 -1.42
N SER A 104 14.14 0.46 -2.01
CA SER A 104 13.54 -0.84 -1.77
C SER A 104 14.42 -2.00 -2.22
N TYR A 105 15.10 -1.84 -3.36
CA TYR A 105 16.05 -2.83 -3.88
C TYR A 105 17.32 -2.93 -3.02
N GLU A 106 17.93 -1.80 -2.66
CA GLU A 106 19.14 -1.75 -1.83
C GLU A 106 18.89 -2.31 -0.44
N LEU A 107 17.79 -1.94 0.21
CA LEU A 107 17.42 -2.45 1.52
C LEU A 107 17.13 -3.97 1.48
N LEU A 108 16.44 -4.48 0.45
CA LEU A 108 16.22 -5.92 0.31
C LEU A 108 17.52 -6.66 0.09
N SER A 109 18.42 -6.14 -0.74
CA SER A 109 19.73 -6.71 -0.98
C SER A 109 20.57 -6.75 0.30
N ALA A 110 20.53 -5.68 1.10
CA ALA A 110 21.17 -5.60 2.40
C ALA A 110 20.59 -6.61 3.40
N VAL A 111 19.26 -6.74 3.46
CA VAL A 111 18.57 -7.75 4.30
C VAL A 111 19.06 -9.16 3.94
N LEU A 112 19.14 -9.46 2.63
CA LEU A 112 19.60 -10.77 2.16
C LEU A 112 21.09 -11.01 2.38
N SER A 113 21.92 -9.98 2.48
CA SER A 113 23.33 -10.13 2.80
C SER A 113 23.61 -10.33 4.29
N VAL A 114 22.74 -9.77 5.14
CA VAL A 114 22.90 -9.80 6.59
C VAL A 114 22.23 -11.03 7.24
N TYR A 115 21.15 -11.56 6.61
CA TYR A 115 20.40 -12.64 7.24
C TYR A 115 21.23 -13.89 7.57
N PRO A 116 22.24 -14.34 6.75
CA PRO A 116 23.01 -15.55 7.10
C PRO A 116 23.73 -15.41 8.44
N GLU A 117 24.30 -14.24 8.72
CA GLU A 117 24.98 -13.95 9.98
C GLU A 117 24.07 -14.10 11.20
N VAL A 118 22.78 -13.75 11.06
CA VAL A 118 21.81 -13.87 12.14
C VAL A 118 21.18 -15.27 12.19
N ALA A 119 20.92 -15.86 11.03
CA ALA A 119 20.24 -17.16 10.92
C ALA A 119 21.17 -18.33 11.28
N ASP A 120 22.43 -18.31 10.85
CA ASP A 120 23.40 -19.39 11.10
C ASP A 120 23.70 -19.56 12.60
N ASN A 121 23.62 -18.46 13.36
CA ASN A 121 23.77 -18.52 14.82
C ASN A 121 22.55 -19.13 15.54
N LEU A 122 21.40 -19.22 14.89
CA LEU A 122 20.14 -19.66 15.50
C LEU A 122 19.74 -21.07 15.05
N PHE A 123 20.10 -21.49 13.83
CA PHE A 123 19.65 -22.75 13.25
C PHE A 123 20.72 -23.46 12.43
N GLU A 124 21.43 -24.39 13.08
CA GLU A 124 22.40 -25.26 12.39
C GLU A 124 21.74 -26.28 11.45
N ASN A 125 20.44 -26.54 11.63
CA ASN A 125 19.70 -27.62 10.98
C ASN A 125 18.91 -27.19 9.73
N ALA A 126 19.11 -26.00 9.20
CA ALA A 126 18.46 -25.56 7.97
C ALA A 126 19.46 -24.83 7.04
N THR A 127 19.16 -24.87 5.75
CA THR A 127 19.85 -24.07 4.74
C THR A 127 18.84 -23.22 4.01
N ILE A 128 19.16 -21.96 3.81
CA ILE A 128 18.35 -21.05 2.99
C ILE A 128 19.13 -20.72 1.72
N SER A 129 18.46 -20.82 0.58
CA SER A 129 19.04 -20.48 -0.72
C SER A 129 18.13 -19.50 -1.46
N VAL A 130 18.72 -18.49 -2.09
CA VAL A 130 17.98 -17.52 -2.90
C VAL A 130 17.73 -18.12 -4.28
N ILE A 131 16.44 -18.31 -4.62
CA ILE A 131 16.01 -18.79 -5.95
C ILE A 131 15.81 -17.61 -6.89
N LYS A 132 15.12 -16.56 -6.40
CA LYS A 132 14.89 -15.35 -7.17
C LYS A 132 15.60 -14.18 -6.49
N GLN A 133 16.53 -13.60 -7.22
CA GLN A 133 17.29 -12.41 -6.79
C GLN A 133 16.33 -11.20 -6.65
N PRO A 134 16.67 -10.22 -5.78
CA PRO A 134 15.98 -8.95 -5.75
C PRO A 134 15.91 -8.29 -7.12
N SER A 135 14.78 -7.69 -7.43
CA SER A 135 14.62 -6.90 -8.66
C SER A 135 14.13 -5.50 -8.32
N MET A 136 14.66 -4.51 -9.05
CA MET A 136 14.20 -3.13 -8.91
C MET A 136 12.77 -3.01 -9.44
N PRO A 137 11.81 -2.51 -8.64
CA PRO A 137 10.44 -2.34 -9.10
C PRO A 137 10.34 -1.19 -10.10
N HIS A 138 9.62 -1.41 -11.21
CA HIS A 138 9.42 -0.41 -12.26
C HIS A 138 8.16 0.43 -12.06
N ALA A 139 7.26 0.01 -11.15
CA ALA A 139 6.00 0.70 -10.88
C ALA A 139 5.69 0.67 -9.37
N PRO A 140 4.93 1.65 -8.86
CA PRO A 140 4.47 1.64 -7.47
C PRO A 140 3.60 0.40 -7.19
N SER A 141 3.81 -0.22 -6.05
CA SER A 141 3.05 -1.40 -5.59
C SER A 141 1.69 -1.04 -5.01
N ASN A 142 1.55 0.18 -4.48
CA ASN A 142 0.30 0.72 -3.94
C ASN A 142 -0.50 1.51 -4.98
N ASN A 143 -0.45 1.11 -6.26
CA ASN A 143 -1.19 1.80 -7.30
C ASN A 143 -2.69 1.79 -6.95
N ILE A 144 -3.27 3.00 -6.85
CA ILE A 144 -4.70 3.16 -6.61
C ILE A 144 -5.43 2.46 -7.77
N SER A 145 -6.11 1.38 -7.46
CA SER A 145 -6.90 0.63 -8.45
C SER A 145 -7.83 1.58 -9.21
N SER A 146 -7.99 1.36 -10.50
CA SER A 146 -8.92 2.14 -11.34
C SER A 146 -10.34 2.16 -10.76
N GLN A 147 -10.74 1.12 -10.04
CA GLN A 147 -12.02 1.06 -9.31
C GLN A 147 -12.08 2.08 -8.18
N ASN A 148 -11.03 2.23 -7.39
CA ASN A 148 -11.01 3.23 -6.30
C ASN A 148 -11.01 4.66 -6.85
N LYS A 149 -10.35 4.93 -7.98
CA LYS A 149 -10.42 6.22 -8.68
C LYS A 149 -11.85 6.53 -9.14
N LEU A 150 -12.55 5.52 -9.66
CA LEU A 150 -13.94 5.66 -10.09
C LEU A 150 -14.88 5.92 -8.91
N ILE A 151 -14.72 5.22 -7.78
CA ILE A 151 -15.53 5.42 -6.56
C ILE A 151 -15.35 6.83 -6.02
N VAL A 152 -14.11 7.32 -5.96
CA VAL A 152 -13.82 8.70 -5.52
C VAL A 152 -14.45 9.72 -6.48
N ALA A 153 -14.34 9.52 -7.79
CA ALA A 153 -14.97 10.40 -8.77
C ALA A 153 -16.49 10.43 -8.67
N LEU A 154 -17.13 9.29 -8.49
CA LEU A 154 -18.60 9.19 -8.27
C LEU A 154 -19.02 9.86 -6.96
N GLY A 155 -18.26 9.68 -5.88
CA GLY A 155 -18.53 10.34 -4.60
C GLY A 155 -18.46 11.87 -4.72
N CYS A 156 -17.46 12.39 -5.41
CA CYS A 156 -17.31 13.83 -5.67
C CYS A 156 -18.48 14.36 -6.52
N ALA A 157 -18.90 13.63 -7.56
CA ALA A 157 -20.05 14.02 -8.39
C ALA A 157 -21.34 14.05 -7.57
N PHE A 158 -21.57 13.09 -6.69
CA PHE A 158 -22.74 13.05 -5.82
C PHE A 158 -22.80 14.23 -4.85
N VAL A 159 -21.69 14.57 -4.21
CA VAL A 159 -21.60 15.75 -3.32
C VAL A 159 -21.87 17.05 -4.08
N ALA A 160 -21.34 17.18 -5.30
CA ALA A 160 -21.59 18.34 -6.15
C ALA A 160 -23.09 18.49 -6.51
N VAL A 161 -23.76 17.39 -6.84
CA VAL A 161 -25.21 17.38 -7.13
C VAL A 161 -26.01 17.80 -5.91
N LEU A 162 -25.68 17.27 -4.71
CA LEU A 162 -26.36 17.66 -3.46
C LEU A 162 -26.18 19.15 -3.16
N ALA A 163 -24.99 19.70 -3.38
CA ALA A 163 -24.73 21.13 -3.19
C ALA A 163 -25.55 21.99 -4.17
N ILE A 164 -25.69 21.57 -5.43
CA ILE A 164 -26.50 22.26 -6.43
C ILE A 164 -27.98 22.26 -6.05
N VAL A 165 -28.49 21.11 -5.62
CA VAL A 165 -29.90 20.96 -5.17
C VAL A 165 -30.17 21.84 -3.94
N ALA A 166 -29.26 21.81 -2.94
CA ALA A 166 -29.41 22.65 -1.76
C ALA A 166 -29.48 24.16 -2.11
N ILE A 167 -28.54 24.63 -2.94
CA ILE A 167 -28.53 26.04 -3.39
C ILE A 167 -29.76 26.37 -4.20
N SER A 168 -30.28 25.46 -5.02
CA SER A 168 -31.49 25.66 -5.81
C SER A 168 -32.72 25.81 -4.92
N VAL A 169 -32.87 24.94 -3.91
CA VAL A 169 -33.99 25.00 -2.95
C VAL A 169 -33.98 26.32 -2.16
N PHE A 170 -32.79 26.72 -1.65
CA PHE A 170 -32.71 28.01 -0.92
C PHE A 170 -32.93 29.21 -1.81
N ARG A 171 -32.62 29.15 -3.09
CA ARG A 171 -32.77 30.25 -4.03
C ARG A 171 -34.20 30.40 -4.53
N ASP A 172 -34.99 29.32 -4.68
CA ASP A 172 -36.39 29.37 -5.08
C ASP A 172 -37.30 29.89 -3.97
N THR A 173 -36.98 29.65 -2.69
CA THR A 173 -37.76 30.14 -1.54
C THR A 173 -37.76 31.66 -1.46
N VAL A 174 -36.65 32.34 -1.84
CA VAL A 174 -36.57 33.81 -1.82
C VAL A 174 -37.28 34.46 -3.01
N LYS A 175 -37.35 33.81 -4.17
CA LYS A 175 -38.03 34.36 -5.35
C LYS A 175 -39.56 34.29 -5.29
N ASN A 176 -40.12 33.38 -4.53
CA ASN A 176 -41.58 33.23 -4.44
C ASN A 176 -42.23 34.29 -3.58
N GLU A 177 -41.61 34.83 -2.55
CA GLU A 177 -42.20 35.91 -1.73
C GLU A 177 -42.23 37.24 -2.47
N ASP A 178 -41.15 37.61 -3.16
CA ASP A 178 -41.09 38.86 -3.94
C ASP A 178 -42.04 38.84 -5.15
N ALA A 179 -42.21 37.69 -5.81
CA ALA A 179 -43.15 37.52 -6.92
C ALA A 179 -44.63 37.52 -6.47
N PHE A 180 -44.90 37.08 -5.24
CA PHE A 180 -46.24 37.10 -4.70
C PHE A 180 -46.69 38.52 -4.30
N ASN A 181 -45.80 39.27 -3.66
CA ASN A 181 -46.09 40.68 -3.27
C ASN A 181 -46.22 41.60 -4.48
N SER A 182 -45.44 41.46 -5.52
CA SER A 182 -45.52 42.25 -6.74
C SER A 182 -46.81 42.01 -7.55
N LYS A 183 -47.40 40.81 -7.47
CA LYS A 183 -48.67 40.46 -8.12
C LYS A 183 -49.92 40.99 -7.38
N ILE A 184 -49.82 41.16 -6.06
CA ILE A 184 -50.92 41.67 -5.26
C ILE A 184 -51.02 43.20 -5.40
N ASP A 185 -49.88 43.90 -5.42
CA ASP A 185 -49.83 45.35 -5.55
C ASP A 185 -50.32 45.86 -6.93
N SER A 186 -50.15 45.09 -8.00
CA SER A 186 -50.60 45.45 -9.34
C SER A 186 -52.17 45.30 -9.54
N LYS A 187 -52.85 44.62 -8.62
CA LYS A 187 -54.31 44.37 -8.73
C LYS A 187 -55.15 45.28 -7.89
N LEU A 188 -54.54 46.14 -7.10
CA LEU A 188 -55.22 47.10 -6.24
C LEU A 188 -55.32 48.55 -6.81
N ILE A 189 -54.75 48.79 -8.00
CA ILE A 189 -54.71 50.10 -8.68
C ILE A 189 -55.49 50.06 -10.01
N GLY A 190 -56.44 49.17 -10.20
CA GLY A 190 -57.33 49.12 -11.38
C GLY A 190 -58.80 49.18 -11.06
#